data_0e2b1014907ed38c4cfc863e919d2233
#
_entry.id   0e2b1014907ed38c4cfc863e919d2233
#
_cell.length_a   1.000
_cell.length_b   1.000
_cell.length_c   1.000
_cell.angle_alpha   90.00
_cell.angle_beta   90.00
_cell.angle_gamma   90.00
#
_symmetry.space_group_name_H-M   'P 1'
#
loop_
_entity.id
_entity.type
_entity.pdbx_description
1 polymer ?
#
loop_
_entity_poly.entity_id
_entity_poly.type
_entity_poly.pdbx_seq_one_letter_code
_entity_poly.pdbx_strand_id
1 'polypeptide(L)'
;MKETTPPKDPKKKLWIGYAAIIAILFACNLFLFPAMMQAKVKSVNYSTFLQMLENKQLSTVQIEDQQIYFVDNENNSYKTNAIAQDNNLVTRLEDAGVEFGTVYQSPTIWDSLLNLAISLLPMILLFWWLNRYIGKKMQSMGGANSMLFGGGKSGAKQYVVDDKTGIKFNDVAGEDEAKESLQEIVDFLNNPQKYEDIGAKMPKGVLLVGPPGTGKTLLARAVAGEAGVPFFSIAGSEFVEMFVGMGDSKVRDLFKQAGEKAPCIVFIDEIDTIGKKRDGASGLSGNDEREQTLNQLLTEMDGFDATKGVVILAATNRPESLDPALTRPGRFDRRVPVELPDLKGRESILHLHAKKVKIGPDCDFPVVARMTPGASGAELANIINEAALCAVRHHRKAVTQYDLQEAVDTILAGAQKKNKILNDKEKCIVAYHEVGHALVAALQSHSAPVQKITIVPRTSGALGFTMQVEDGDHTLMTKEEILDKIATFTGGRAAEELIFHSITTGASNDIEQATKMARALITRYGMTEDFDMVALETVNNAYLGGDASLACSEQTASRVDAKVVEIVQEQHKKAYKLLADNRRKLDEIAQYLYEKETISGEEFMRILNAQPQLPAATPADSTNNSL
;
A
#
# COMPACT_ATOMS: atom_id res chain seq x y z
N MET A 1 -35.99 -8.16 10.31
CA MET A 1 -34.65 -8.37 10.88
C MET A 1 -34.43 -7.30 11.94
N LYS A 2 -34.29 -7.69 13.22
CA LYS A 2 -34.02 -6.74 14.32
C LYS A 2 -32.53 -6.38 14.29
N GLU A 3 -32.23 -5.11 14.16
CA GLU A 3 -30.90 -4.58 14.36
C GLU A 3 -30.44 -4.83 15.80
N THR A 4 -29.42 -5.64 15.97
CA THR A 4 -28.73 -5.79 17.26
C THR A 4 -27.64 -4.73 17.31
N THR A 5 -27.83 -3.72 18.16
CA THR A 5 -26.78 -2.76 18.53
C THR A 5 -25.57 -3.48 19.09
N PRO A 6 -24.34 -3.13 18.69
CA PRO A 6 -23.13 -3.75 19.23
C PRO A 6 -23.01 -3.48 20.74
N PRO A 7 -22.51 -4.43 21.54
CA PRO A 7 -22.37 -4.26 22.97
C PRO A 7 -21.40 -3.11 23.28
N LYS A 8 -21.84 -2.17 24.14
CA LYS A 8 -21.03 -1.05 24.60
C LYS A 8 -19.77 -1.57 25.30
N ASP A 9 -18.62 -1.20 24.77
CA ASP A 9 -17.29 -1.60 25.20
C ASP A 9 -17.07 -1.29 26.70
N PRO A 10 -16.97 -2.28 27.58
CA PRO A 10 -16.82 -2.05 29.03
C PRO A 10 -15.51 -1.33 29.38
N LYS A 11 -14.52 -1.37 28.49
CA LYS A 11 -13.21 -0.72 28.65
C LYS A 11 -13.30 0.81 28.61
N LYS A 12 -14.19 1.39 27.75
CA LYS A 12 -14.37 2.85 27.69
C LYS A 12 -14.90 3.43 29.01
N LYS A 13 -15.81 2.75 29.70
CA LYS A 13 -16.32 3.21 30.99
C LYS A 13 -15.25 3.17 32.10
N LEU A 14 -14.38 2.18 32.05
CA LEU A 14 -13.26 2.06 33.01
C LEU A 14 -12.24 3.19 32.83
N TRP A 15 -11.84 3.48 31.59
CA TRP A 15 -10.92 4.58 31.26
C TRP A 15 -11.47 5.96 31.61
N ILE A 16 -12.75 6.19 31.40
CA ILE A 16 -13.42 7.45 31.79
C ILE A 16 -13.41 7.58 33.32
N GLY A 17 -13.63 6.48 34.07
CA GLY A 17 -13.53 6.46 35.52
C GLY A 17 -12.12 6.82 36.04
N TYR A 18 -11.08 6.25 35.46
CA TYR A 18 -9.68 6.58 35.78
C TYR A 18 -9.33 8.03 35.46
N ALA A 19 -9.71 8.52 34.29
CA ALA A 19 -9.48 9.91 33.90
C ALA A 19 -10.19 10.90 34.86
N ALA A 20 -11.41 10.58 35.28
CA ALA A 20 -12.16 11.40 36.26
C ALA A 20 -11.47 11.42 37.64
N ILE A 21 -11.01 10.29 38.15
CA ILE A 21 -10.29 10.20 39.44
C ILE A 21 -8.97 10.97 39.38
N ILE A 22 -8.20 10.82 38.30
CA ILE A 22 -6.93 11.57 38.12
C ILE A 22 -7.21 13.08 38.03
N ALA A 23 -8.24 13.50 37.33
CA ALA A 23 -8.63 14.91 37.23
C ALA A 23 -9.06 15.50 38.57
N ILE A 24 -9.81 14.74 39.42
CA ILE A 24 -10.23 15.15 40.74
C ILE A 24 -9.00 15.29 41.68
N LEU A 25 -8.09 14.32 41.67
CA LEU A 25 -6.87 14.36 42.47
C LEU A 25 -5.95 15.52 42.04
N PHE A 26 -5.85 15.78 40.76
CA PHE A 26 -5.08 16.90 40.21
C PHE A 26 -5.71 18.25 40.63
N ALA A 27 -7.03 18.37 40.56
CA ALA A 27 -7.76 19.54 41.03
C ALA A 27 -7.62 19.75 42.55
N CYS A 28 -7.70 18.70 43.35
CA CYS A 28 -7.46 18.77 44.80
C CYS A 28 -6.04 19.22 45.12
N ASN A 29 -5.03 18.75 44.42
CA ASN A 29 -3.64 19.16 44.63
C ASN A 29 -3.40 20.61 44.16
N LEU A 30 -4.04 21.04 43.09
CA LEU A 30 -3.85 22.38 42.52
C LEU A 30 -4.60 23.48 43.30
N PHE A 31 -5.77 23.17 43.88
CA PHE A 31 -6.68 24.16 44.48
C PHE A 31 -6.85 24.01 46.01
N LEU A 32 -7.02 22.79 46.52
CA LEU A 32 -7.29 22.60 47.96
C LEU A 32 -6.03 22.71 48.83
N PHE A 33 -4.91 22.13 48.39
CA PHE A 33 -3.69 22.11 49.18
C PHE A 33 -3.08 23.50 49.35
N PRO A 34 -2.95 24.36 48.34
CA PRO A 34 -2.52 25.74 48.47
C PRO A 34 -3.48 26.60 49.33
N ALA A 35 -4.82 26.39 49.18
CA ALA A 35 -5.82 27.11 49.95
C ALA A 35 -5.75 26.80 51.46
N MET A 36 -5.45 25.56 51.84
CA MET A 36 -5.25 25.19 53.25
C MET A 36 -3.96 25.76 53.86
N MET A 37 -2.91 25.92 53.05
CA MET A 37 -1.65 26.52 53.50
C MET A 37 -1.77 28.04 53.67
N GLN A 38 -2.54 28.74 52.85
CA GLN A 38 -2.74 30.18 52.89
C GLN A 38 -3.69 30.64 54.01
N ALA A 39 -4.45 29.77 54.62
CA ALA A 39 -5.47 30.12 55.63
C ALA A 39 -4.92 30.62 57.00
N LYS A 40 -3.60 30.57 57.21
CA LYS A 40 -2.98 31.00 58.48
C LYS A 40 -2.44 32.44 58.49
N VAL A 41 -2.34 33.11 57.37
CA VAL A 41 -1.79 34.47 57.29
C VAL A 41 -2.88 35.46 56.88
N LYS A 42 -3.22 36.42 57.75
CA LYS A 42 -4.24 37.44 57.47
C LYS A 42 -3.65 38.57 56.62
N SER A 43 -4.30 38.89 55.48
CA SER A 43 -3.92 40.04 54.67
C SER A 43 -4.53 41.32 55.24
N VAL A 44 -3.72 42.33 55.47
CA VAL A 44 -4.14 43.64 55.99
C VAL A 44 -3.60 44.77 55.12
N ASN A 45 -4.20 45.97 55.24
CA ASN A 45 -3.74 47.13 54.48
C ASN A 45 -2.45 47.71 55.10
N TYR A 46 -1.63 48.39 54.26
CA TYR A 46 -0.38 49.00 54.67
C TYR A 46 -0.58 50.05 55.81
N SER A 47 -1.69 50.80 55.76
CA SER A 47 -2.05 51.73 56.84
C SER A 47 -2.28 51.02 58.19
N THR A 48 -2.86 49.86 58.23
CA THR A 48 -3.06 49.06 59.46
C THR A 48 -1.72 48.55 60.00
N PHE A 49 -0.83 48.15 59.07
CA PHE A 49 0.55 47.77 59.50
C PHE A 49 1.27 48.96 60.15
N LEU A 50 1.20 50.16 59.58
CA LEU A 50 1.80 51.36 60.19
C LEU A 50 1.17 51.70 61.55
N GLN A 51 -0.15 51.57 61.70
CA GLN A 51 -0.80 51.80 63.02
C GLN A 51 -0.35 50.77 64.07
N MET A 52 -0.22 49.52 63.66
CA MET A 52 0.28 48.46 64.56
C MET A 52 1.76 48.67 64.94
N LEU A 53 2.54 49.23 63.98
CA LEU A 53 3.94 49.58 64.20
C LEU A 53 4.06 50.79 65.24
N GLU A 54 3.29 51.85 65.04
CA GLU A 54 3.27 53.01 65.91
C GLU A 54 2.80 52.66 67.35
N ASN A 55 1.83 51.75 67.46
CA ASN A 55 1.32 51.27 68.75
C ASN A 55 2.21 50.20 69.38
N LYS A 56 3.41 49.88 68.83
CA LYS A 56 4.37 48.89 69.31
C LYS A 56 3.77 47.50 69.54
N GLN A 57 2.83 47.12 68.63
CA GLN A 57 2.14 45.83 68.72
C GLN A 57 2.83 44.72 67.89
N LEU A 58 3.94 45.03 67.20
CA LEU A 58 4.66 44.11 66.31
C LEU A 58 5.86 43.50 67.03
N SER A 59 6.06 42.21 66.88
CA SER A 59 7.17 41.41 67.40
C SER A 59 8.29 41.30 66.35
N THR A 60 7.99 40.83 65.16
CA THR A 60 8.97 40.66 64.08
C THR A 60 8.40 41.09 62.76
N VAL A 61 9.25 41.68 61.91
CA VAL A 61 8.88 42.10 60.55
C VAL A 61 9.87 41.53 59.53
N GLN A 62 9.37 40.85 58.48
CA GLN A 62 10.17 40.32 57.41
C GLN A 62 9.75 41.03 56.13
N ILE A 63 10.70 41.55 55.34
CA ILE A 63 10.47 42.27 54.13
C ILE A 63 10.99 41.40 52.98
N GLU A 64 10.08 40.95 52.10
CA GLU A 64 10.39 40.17 50.90
C GLU A 64 9.89 40.91 49.64
N ASP A 65 10.79 41.33 48.76
CA ASP A 65 10.53 42.05 47.50
C ASP A 65 9.45 43.14 47.59
N GLN A 66 8.20 42.79 47.40
CA GLN A 66 7.04 43.71 47.42
C GLN A 66 6.05 43.40 48.52
N GLN A 67 6.35 42.48 49.43
CA GLN A 67 5.47 42.07 50.54
C GLN A 67 6.18 42.16 51.85
N ILE A 68 5.43 42.58 52.88
CA ILE A 68 5.88 42.64 54.26
C ILE A 68 5.08 41.62 55.05
N TYR A 69 5.77 40.65 55.63
CA TYR A 69 5.22 39.71 56.58
C TYR A 69 5.55 40.15 57.98
N PHE A 70 4.59 40.14 58.90
CA PHE A 70 4.82 40.54 60.26
C PHE A 70 3.98 39.74 61.23
N VAL A 71 4.50 39.65 62.47
CA VAL A 71 3.88 38.92 63.58
C VAL A 71 3.60 39.91 64.69
N ASP A 72 2.39 39.88 65.26
CA ASP A 72 2.05 40.67 66.43
C ASP A 72 2.54 40.00 67.71
N ASN A 73 2.41 40.74 68.84
CA ASN A 73 2.81 40.24 70.15
C ASN A 73 1.94 39.06 70.64
N GLU A 74 0.83 38.76 70.02
CA GLU A 74 -0.04 37.63 70.29
C GLU A 74 0.25 36.41 69.37
N ASN A 75 1.33 36.47 68.55
CA ASN A 75 1.79 35.41 67.63
C ASN A 75 0.86 35.16 66.42
N ASN A 76 0.05 36.15 65.99
CA ASN A 76 -0.72 36.08 64.78
C ASN A 76 0.12 36.61 63.62
N SER A 77 0.08 35.92 62.50
CA SER A 77 0.84 36.25 61.27
C SER A 77 -0.03 37.06 60.30
N TYR A 78 0.53 38.15 59.83
CA TYR A 78 -0.10 39.07 58.85
C TYR A 78 0.81 39.32 57.69
N LYS A 79 0.22 39.73 56.57
CA LYS A 79 0.94 40.19 55.39
C LYS A 79 0.32 41.45 54.80
N THR A 80 1.18 42.33 54.27
CA THR A 80 0.77 43.51 53.51
C THR A 80 1.71 43.75 52.34
N ASN A 81 1.29 44.52 51.33
CA ASN A 81 2.17 44.90 50.23
C ASN A 81 3.00 46.11 50.66
N ALA A 82 4.30 46.09 50.37
CA ALA A 82 5.18 47.23 50.56
C ALA A 82 4.86 48.36 49.57
N ILE A 83 4.88 49.60 50.02
CA ILE A 83 4.79 50.75 49.11
C ILE A 83 6.21 51.12 48.65
N ALA A 84 6.49 50.97 47.36
CA ALA A 84 7.83 51.10 46.76
C ALA A 84 8.51 52.47 46.99
N GLN A 85 7.79 53.49 47.48
CA GLN A 85 8.30 54.87 47.70
C GLN A 85 8.38 55.28 49.16
N ASP A 86 8.13 54.37 50.14
CA ASP A 86 8.30 54.69 51.58
C ASP A 86 9.75 54.48 52.00
N ASN A 87 10.59 55.45 51.70
CA ASN A 87 12.02 55.46 52.08
C ASN A 87 12.25 55.57 53.59
N ASN A 88 11.22 55.83 54.38
CA ASN A 88 11.33 56.01 55.82
C ASN A 88 10.89 54.77 56.64
N LEU A 89 10.52 53.66 55.96
CA LEU A 89 10.03 52.46 56.57
C LEU A 89 11.09 51.85 57.58
N VAL A 90 12.36 51.79 57.15
CA VAL A 90 13.45 51.26 57.93
C VAL A 90 13.65 52.08 59.19
N THR A 91 13.67 53.41 59.09
CA THR A 91 13.82 54.34 60.26
C THR A 91 12.66 54.19 61.25
N ARG A 92 11.43 54.01 60.75
CA ARG A 92 10.26 53.79 61.63
C ARG A 92 10.29 52.42 62.33
N LEU A 93 10.85 51.39 61.69
CA LEU A 93 11.03 50.07 62.29
C LEU A 93 12.10 50.13 63.37
N GLU A 94 13.19 50.86 63.15
CA GLU A 94 14.25 51.13 64.19
C GLU A 94 13.69 51.90 65.35
N ASP A 95 12.96 52.99 65.14
CA ASP A 95 12.34 53.83 66.15
C ASP A 95 11.30 53.07 67.02
N ALA A 96 10.60 52.11 66.37
CA ALA A 96 9.64 51.25 67.05
C ALA A 96 10.30 50.11 67.88
N GLY A 97 11.59 49.85 67.63
CA GLY A 97 12.37 48.80 68.35
C GLY A 97 11.95 47.37 67.96
N VAL A 98 11.43 47.19 66.73
CA VAL A 98 10.95 45.90 66.24
C VAL A 98 12.10 45.19 65.55
N GLU A 99 12.24 43.89 65.73
CA GLU A 99 13.24 43.08 65.03
C GLU A 99 12.82 42.90 63.58
N PHE A 100 13.62 43.42 62.63
CA PHE A 100 13.31 43.33 61.20
C PHE A 100 14.51 42.85 60.44
N GLY A 101 14.23 42.12 59.29
CA GLY A 101 15.25 41.61 58.38
C GLY A 101 14.68 41.07 57.05
N THR A 102 15.60 40.87 56.14
CA THR A 102 15.29 40.11 54.88
C THR A 102 15.89 38.73 55.07
N VAL A 103 15.06 37.70 55.12
CA VAL A 103 15.55 36.31 55.19
C VAL A 103 15.61 35.77 53.81
N TYR A 104 16.81 35.67 53.27
CA TYR A 104 17.05 34.94 52.04
C TYR A 104 17.10 33.44 52.40
N GLN A 105 15.95 32.78 52.43
CA GLN A 105 15.91 31.33 52.44
C GLN A 105 15.98 30.83 51.01
N SER A 106 17.18 30.52 50.50
CA SER A 106 17.30 29.67 49.31
C SER A 106 16.71 28.31 49.70
N PRO A 107 15.63 27.84 49.01
CA PRO A 107 15.10 26.51 49.27
C PRO A 107 16.21 25.50 49.00
N THR A 108 16.61 24.78 50.04
CA THR A 108 17.59 23.70 49.90
C THR A 108 16.99 22.66 48.95
N ILE A 109 17.82 22.08 48.08
CA ILE A 109 17.38 21.01 47.14
C ILE A 109 16.60 19.91 47.88
N TRP A 110 16.94 19.67 49.13
CA TRP A 110 16.27 18.73 50.04
C TRP A 110 14.84 19.14 50.41
N ASP A 111 14.55 20.43 50.62
CA ASP A 111 13.21 20.93 50.94
C ASP A 111 12.29 20.80 49.71
N SER A 112 12.81 21.08 48.51
CA SER A 112 12.10 20.88 47.26
C SER A 112 11.82 19.40 46.99
N LEU A 113 12.77 18.51 47.27
CA LEU A 113 12.60 17.05 47.13
C LEU A 113 11.62 16.50 48.19
N LEU A 114 11.68 17.00 49.44
CA LEU A 114 10.77 16.59 50.48
C LEU A 114 9.32 17.01 50.16
N ASN A 115 9.12 18.23 49.71
CA ASN A 115 7.81 18.73 49.27
C ASN A 115 7.27 17.95 48.07
N LEU A 116 8.12 17.62 47.11
CA LEU A 116 7.76 16.75 45.96
C LEU A 116 7.38 15.34 46.44
N ALA A 117 8.16 14.76 47.37
CA ALA A 117 7.89 13.43 47.91
C ALA A 117 6.57 13.40 48.70
N ILE A 118 6.28 14.41 49.51
CA ILE A 118 5.04 14.55 50.27
C ILE A 118 3.85 14.74 49.34
N SER A 119 4.00 15.48 48.23
CA SER A 119 2.94 15.70 47.26
C SER A 119 2.63 14.43 46.41
N LEU A 120 3.64 13.59 46.17
CA LEU A 120 3.49 12.33 45.42
C LEU A 120 3.03 11.14 46.28
N LEU A 121 3.25 11.19 47.60
CA LEU A 121 2.98 10.09 48.52
C LEU A 121 1.51 9.64 48.53
N PRO A 122 0.49 10.52 48.50
CA PRO A 122 -0.92 10.09 48.39
C PRO A 122 -1.22 9.40 47.06
N MET A 123 -0.58 9.85 45.99
CA MET A 123 -0.74 9.24 44.63
C MET A 123 -0.13 7.84 44.60
N ILE A 124 1.03 7.64 45.18
CA ILE A 124 1.72 6.35 45.26
C ILE A 124 0.92 5.37 46.13
N LEU A 125 0.42 5.82 47.30
CA LEU A 125 -0.41 5.01 48.18
C LEU A 125 -1.74 4.62 47.55
N LEU A 126 -2.39 5.54 46.81
CA LEU A 126 -3.61 5.25 46.08
C LEU A 126 -3.38 4.26 44.94
N PHE A 127 -2.28 4.43 44.18
CA PHE A 127 -1.88 3.52 43.13
C PHE A 127 -1.55 2.12 43.68
N TRP A 128 -0.86 2.03 44.78
CA TRP A 128 -0.58 0.79 45.48
C TRP A 128 -1.86 0.10 45.98
N TRP A 129 -2.78 0.87 46.62
CA TRP A 129 -4.06 0.37 47.10
C TRP A 129 -4.94 -0.09 45.96
N LEU A 130 -5.00 0.68 44.87
CA LEU A 130 -5.77 0.36 43.66
C LEU A 130 -5.25 -0.91 43.00
N ASN A 131 -3.94 -1.05 42.86
CA ASN A 131 -3.32 -2.28 42.34
C ASN A 131 -3.62 -3.50 43.25
N ARG A 132 -3.62 -3.32 44.55
CA ARG A 132 -3.93 -4.40 45.49
C ARG A 132 -5.43 -4.76 45.49
N TYR A 133 -6.31 -3.79 45.30
CA TYR A 133 -7.75 -3.99 45.21
C TYR A 133 -8.15 -4.64 43.89
N ILE A 134 -7.60 -4.18 42.79
CA ILE A 134 -7.82 -4.73 41.44
C ILE A 134 -7.21 -6.13 41.33
N GLY A 135 -6.00 -6.34 41.87
CA GLY A 135 -5.34 -7.66 41.87
C GLY A 135 -6.16 -8.74 42.58
N LYS A 136 -6.85 -8.42 43.68
CA LYS A 136 -7.73 -9.37 44.37
C LYS A 136 -9.03 -9.68 43.60
N LYS A 137 -9.56 -8.74 42.82
CA LYS A 137 -10.79 -8.91 42.02
C LYS A 137 -10.54 -9.58 40.67
N MET A 138 -9.30 -9.49 40.14
CA MET A 138 -8.89 -10.07 38.87
C MET A 138 -8.39 -11.53 38.99
N GLN A 139 -8.09 -11.99 40.17
CA GLN A 139 -7.72 -13.39 40.41
C GLN A 139 -8.90 -14.35 40.28
N SER A 140 -10.15 -13.82 40.28
CA SER A 140 -11.36 -14.59 39.99
C SER A 140 -11.85 -14.50 38.54
N MET A 141 -11.24 -13.66 37.70
CA MET A 141 -11.48 -13.54 36.25
C MET A 141 -10.14 -13.74 35.54
N GLY A 142 -9.79 -14.99 35.30
CA GLY A 142 -8.53 -15.36 34.66
C GLY A 142 -8.25 -14.55 33.40
N GLY A 143 -7.20 -13.72 33.38
CA GLY A 143 -6.66 -13.24 32.13
C GLY A 143 -6.18 -11.81 31.98
N ALA A 144 -6.00 -11.00 33.03
CA ALA A 144 -5.61 -9.59 32.80
C ALA A 144 -4.17 -9.20 33.21
N ASN A 145 -3.39 -10.12 33.73
CA ASN A 145 -2.01 -9.82 34.17
C ASN A 145 -0.96 -9.87 33.05
N SER A 146 -1.38 -10.10 31.78
CA SER A 146 -0.46 -10.15 30.64
C SER A 146 -0.38 -8.86 29.83
N MET A 147 -1.09 -7.79 30.23
CA MET A 147 -1.19 -6.57 29.40
C MET A 147 -0.19 -5.46 29.75
N LEU A 148 0.43 -5.47 30.92
CA LEU A 148 1.45 -4.46 31.29
C LEU A 148 2.89 -4.97 31.26
N PHE A 149 3.10 -6.30 31.34
CA PHE A 149 4.43 -6.93 31.25
C PHE A 149 4.39 -8.29 30.54
N GLY A 150 3.31 -8.59 29.82
CA GLY A 150 3.17 -9.82 29.08
C GLY A 150 3.95 -9.73 27.78
N GLY A 151 5.05 -10.46 27.71
CA GLY A 151 5.80 -10.66 26.48
C GLY A 151 4.86 -10.91 25.30
N GLY A 152 5.18 -10.28 24.18
CA GLY A 152 4.36 -10.25 22.97
C GLY A 152 3.88 -11.63 22.54
N LYS A 153 2.61 -11.90 22.78
CA LYS A 153 1.97 -13.05 22.16
C LYS A 153 1.84 -12.78 20.68
N SER A 154 2.29 -13.70 19.86
CA SER A 154 2.15 -13.62 18.41
C SER A 154 0.69 -13.33 18.03
N GLY A 155 0.48 -12.33 17.16
CA GLY A 155 -0.79 -12.06 16.51
C GLY A 155 -1.11 -13.08 15.40
N ALA A 156 -0.34 -14.16 15.27
CA ALA A 156 -0.53 -15.16 14.24
C ALA A 156 -1.94 -15.76 14.32
N LYS A 157 -2.65 -15.67 13.22
CA LYS A 157 -3.98 -16.27 13.08
C LYS A 157 -3.81 -17.75 12.80
N GLN A 158 -4.40 -18.57 13.66
CA GLN A 158 -4.44 -20.00 13.45
C GLN A 158 -5.70 -20.36 12.68
N TYR A 159 -5.54 -21.09 11.58
CA TYR A 159 -6.63 -21.67 10.82
C TYR A 159 -6.57 -23.20 11.00
N VAL A 160 -7.57 -23.74 11.65
CA VAL A 160 -7.78 -25.21 11.67
C VAL A 160 -8.53 -25.55 10.39
N VAL A 161 -7.94 -26.41 9.58
CA VAL A 161 -8.59 -26.87 8.34
C VAL A 161 -9.66 -27.87 8.70
N ASP A 162 -10.93 -27.51 8.44
CA ASP A 162 -12.05 -28.45 8.43
C ASP A 162 -12.15 -29.03 7.02
N ASP A 163 -12.13 -30.35 6.85
CA ASP A 163 -12.17 -31.06 5.55
C ASP A 163 -13.32 -30.63 4.63
N LYS A 164 -14.34 -30.00 5.19
CA LYS A 164 -15.52 -29.53 4.44
C LYS A 164 -15.43 -28.09 3.97
N THR A 165 -14.56 -27.26 4.52
CA THR A 165 -14.46 -25.83 4.26
C THR A 165 -13.07 -25.34 3.88
N GLY A 166 -12.08 -26.23 3.85
CA GLY A 166 -10.68 -25.93 3.53
C GLY A 166 -10.50 -25.60 2.03
N ILE A 167 -9.70 -24.58 1.75
CA ILE A 167 -9.25 -24.25 0.39
C ILE A 167 -8.27 -25.35 -0.05
N LYS A 168 -8.48 -25.91 -1.26
CA LYS A 168 -7.64 -26.94 -1.87
C LYS A 168 -7.04 -26.46 -3.19
N PHE A 169 -6.12 -27.22 -3.79
CA PHE A 169 -5.53 -26.90 -5.09
C PHE A 169 -6.58 -26.76 -6.20
N ASN A 170 -7.71 -27.43 -6.10
CA ASN A 170 -8.83 -27.28 -7.03
C ASN A 170 -9.52 -25.91 -6.97
N ASP A 171 -9.33 -25.17 -5.88
CA ASP A 171 -9.83 -23.82 -5.70
C ASP A 171 -8.84 -22.74 -6.19
N VAL A 172 -7.66 -23.17 -6.68
CA VAL A 172 -6.63 -22.34 -7.29
C VAL A 172 -6.56 -22.69 -8.76
N ALA A 173 -6.93 -21.77 -9.63
CA ALA A 173 -6.84 -21.96 -11.08
C ALA A 173 -5.52 -21.38 -11.60
N GLY A 174 -4.95 -22.00 -12.65
CA GLY A 174 -3.62 -21.69 -13.14
C GLY A 174 -2.51 -22.17 -12.19
N GLU A 175 -1.29 -21.68 -12.38
CA GLU A 175 -0.11 -21.91 -11.53
C GLU A 175 0.25 -23.40 -11.40
N ASP A 176 0.20 -24.16 -12.48
CA ASP A 176 0.33 -25.61 -12.44
C ASP A 176 1.74 -26.04 -12.01
N GLU A 177 2.80 -25.33 -12.44
CA GLU A 177 4.19 -25.59 -12.03
C GLU A 177 4.42 -25.28 -10.54
N ALA A 178 3.81 -24.18 -10.05
CA ALA A 178 3.88 -23.85 -8.62
C ALA A 178 3.14 -24.87 -7.78
N LYS A 179 1.98 -25.35 -8.22
CA LYS A 179 1.22 -26.44 -7.55
C LYS A 179 2.01 -27.73 -7.53
N GLU A 180 2.62 -28.16 -8.64
CA GLU A 180 3.45 -29.36 -8.72
C GLU A 180 4.61 -29.29 -7.72
N SER A 181 5.32 -28.14 -7.69
CA SER A 181 6.39 -27.91 -6.73
C SER A 181 5.93 -27.97 -5.28
N LEU A 182 4.71 -27.50 -4.98
CA LEU A 182 4.14 -27.50 -3.64
C LEU A 182 3.48 -28.83 -3.28
N GLN A 183 3.07 -29.64 -4.27
CA GLN A 183 2.51 -30.97 -4.03
C GLN A 183 3.53 -31.90 -3.36
N GLU A 184 4.82 -31.72 -3.63
CA GLU A 184 5.88 -32.46 -2.93
C GLU A 184 5.89 -32.17 -1.42
N ILE A 185 5.56 -30.92 -1.02
CA ILE A 185 5.47 -30.54 0.39
C ILE A 185 4.25 -31.20 1.04
N VAL A 186 3.12 -31.25 0.33
CA VAL A 186 1.92 -31.94 0.78
C VAL A 186 2.20 -33.45 0.96
N ASP A 187 2.87 -34.09 -0.01
CA ASP A 187 3.22 -35.53 0.08
C ASP A 187 4.17 -35.77 1.26
N PHE A 188 5.15 -34.90 1.48
CA PHE A 188 6.04 -35.00 2.65
C PHE A 188 5.30 -34.91 3.98
N LEU A 189 4.41 -33.90 4.12
CA LEU A 189 3.64 -33.70 5.36
C LEU A 189 2.74 -34.92 5.66
N ASN A 190 2.24 -35.57 4.62
CA ASN A 190 1.39 -36.76 4.73
C ASN A 190 2.20 -38.05 4.91
N ASN A 191 3.37 -38.16 4.29
CA ASN A 191 4.17 -39.39 4.20
C ASN A 191 5.67 -39.13 4.45
N PRO A 192 6.09 -38.64 5.63
CA PRO A 192 7.48 -38.25 5.88
C PRO A 192 8.47 -39.41 5.77
N GLN A 193 8.08 -40.62 6.18
CA GLN A 193 8.93 -41.79 6.15
C GLN A 193 9.44 -42.15 4.75
N LYS A 194 8.63 -41.96 3.71
CA LYS A 194 9.03 -42.21 2.32
C LYS A 194 10.27 -41.40 1.90
N TYR A 195 10.42 -40.21 2.45
CA TYR A 195 11.55 -39.34 2.16
C TYR A 195 12.77 -39.67 3.03
N GLU A 196 12.54 -40.02 4.29
CA GLU A 196 13.59 -40.46 5.23
C GLU A 196 14.26 -41.75 4.77
N ASP A 197 13.50 -42.70 4.26
CA ASP A 197 14.00 -44.02 3.78
C ASP A 197 15.00 -43.89 2.62
N ILE A 198 14.85 -42.82 1.80
CA ILE A 198 15.75 -42.53 0.67
C ILE A 198 16.88 -41.60 1.11
N GLY A 199 16.79 -40.98 2.30
CA GLY A 199 17.74 -39.97 2.80
C GLY A 199 17.50 -38.58 2.24
N ALA A 200 16.32 -38.29 1.64
CA ALA A 200 15.96 -36.99 1.16
C ALA A 200 15.68 -36.03 2.33
N LYS A 201 16.27 -34.85 2.26
CA LYS A 201 16.01 -33.77 3.24
C LYS A 201 15.04 -32.77 2.64
N MET A 202 13.91 -32.58 3.30
CA MET A 202 12.97 -31.54 2.89
C MET A 202 13.49 -30.14 3.22
N PRO A 203 13.18 -29.15 2.38
CA PRO A 203 13.49 -27.76 2.67
C PRO A 203 12.75 -27.32 3.94
N LYS A 204 13.44 -26.63 4.85
CA LYS A 204 12.82 -26.04 6.04
C LYS A 204 11.86 -24.92 5.69
N GLY A 205 12.17 -24.19 4.63
CA GLY A 205 11.40 -23.04 4.18
C GLY A 205 11.30 -22.95 2.67
N VAL A 206 10.13 -22.52 2.20
CA VAL A 206 9.85 -22.26 0.79
C VAL A 206 9.44 -20.83 0.61
N LEU A 207 10.04 -20.16 -0.36
CA LEU A 207 9.77 -18.77 -0.69
C LEU A 207 8.92 -18.69 -1.97
N LEU A 208 7.68 -18.22 -1.84
CA LEU A 208 6.79 -17.91 -2.96
C LEU A 208 7.15 -16.53 -3.49
N VAL A 209 7.53 -16.45 -4.75
CA VAL A 209 8.05 -15.22 -5.37
C VAL A 209 7.24 -14.88 -6.59
N GLY A 210 6.78 -13.64 -6.73
CA GLY A 210 6.05 -13.22 -7.93
C GLY A 210 5.34 -11.89 -7.77
N PRO A 211 4.69 -11.40 -8.84
CA PRO A 211 3.95 -10.14 -8.83
C PRO A 211 2.82 -10.10 -7.79
N PRO A 212 2.37 -8.91 -7.36
CA PRO A 212 1.19 -8.82 -6.50
C PRO A 212 -0.06 -9.34 -7.22
N GLY A 213 -1.00 -9.91 -6.46
CA GLY A 213 -2.26 -10.39 -7.02
C GLY A 213 -2.22 -11.76 -7.71
N THR A 214 -1.07 -12.44 -7.77
CA THR A 214 -0.95 -13.78 -8.39
C THR A 214 -1.47 -14.92 -7.52
N GLY A 215 -1.87 -14.66 -6.26
CA GLY A 215 -2.51 -15.66 -5.41
C GLY A 215 -1.56 -16.40 -4.46
N LYS A 216 -0.36 -15.89 -4.19
CA LYS A 216 0.64 -16.51 -3.28
C LYS A 216 0.05 -16.90 -1.92
N THR A 217 -0.69 -16.02 -1.28
CA THR A 217 -1.37 -16.29 0.00
C THR A 217 -2.47 -17.35 -0.13
N LEU A 218 -3.20 -17.35 -1.26
CA LEU A 218 -4.22 -18.36 -1.55
C LEU A 218 -3.59 -19.74 -1.76
N LEU A 219 -2.48 -19.78 -2.49
CA LEU A 219 -1.73 -21.01 -2.77
C LEU A 219 -1.15 -21.61 -1.47
N ALA A 220 -0.60 -20.78 -0.56
CA ALA A 220 -0.12 -21.24 0.74
C ALA A 220 -1.26 -21.86 1.59
N ARG A 221 -2.45 -21.27 1.55
CA ARG A 221 -3.64 -21.84 2.21
C ARG A 221 -4.09 -23.14 1.57
N ALA A 222 -3.99 -23.25 0.25
CA ALA A 222 -4.34 -24.47 -0.47
C ALA A 222 -3.40 -25.62 -0.13
N VAL A 223 -2.11 -25.36 0.04
CA VAL A 223 -1.14 -26.37 0.53
C VAL A 223 -1.55 -26.95 1.88
N ALA A 224 -1.91 -26.07 2.83
CA ALA A 224 -2.34 -26.50 4.16
C ALA A 224 -3.67 -27.28 4.11
N GLY A 225 -4.61 -26.84 3.27
CA GLY A 225 -5.89 -27.52 3.06
C GLY A 225 -5.77 -28.87 2.38
N GLU A 226 -4.82 -29.01 1.47
CA GLU A 226 -4.52 -30.28 0.79
C GLU A 226 -3.80 -31.28 1.73
N ALA A 227 -2.86 -30.76 2.55
CA ALA A 227 -2.16 -31.57 3.56
C ALA A 227 -3.00 -31.86 4.81
N GLY A 228 -4.13 -31.15 5.03
CA GLY A 228 -4.99 -31.35 6.21
C GLY A 228 -4.32 -30.97 7.53
N VAL A 229 -3.36 -30.02 7.51
CA VAL A 229 -2.58 -29.60 8.68
C VAL A 229 -2.96 -28.19 9.14
N PRO A 230 -2.71 -27.82 10.43
CA PRO A 230 -2.90 -26.48 10.94
C PRO A 230 -2.10 -25.43 10.15
N PHE A 231 -2.72 -24.27 9.91
CA PHE A 231 -2.13 -23.16 9.17
C PHE A 231 -2.03 -21.91 10.04
N PHE A 232 -0.80 -21.46 10.28
CA PHE A 232 -0.49 -20.23 10.99
C PHE A 232 -0.15 -19.15 9.96
N SER A 233 -0.86 -18.03 9.94
CA SER A 233 -0.60 -16.94 9.01
C SER A 233 -0.31 -15.65 9.77
N ILE A 234 0.77 -14.99 9.37
CA ILE A 234 1.19 -13.69 9.88
C ILE A 234 1.74 -12.83 8.74
N ALA A 235 1.49 -11.53 8.78
CA ALA A 235 2.13 -10.59 7.86
C ALA A 235 3.49 -10.15 8.43
N GLY A 236 4.50 -9.97 7.57
CA GLY A 236 5.81 -9.46 7.98
C GLY A 236 5.73 -8.12 8.72
N SER A 237 4.78 -7.27 8.34
CA SER A 237 4.50 -6.01 9.04
C SER A 237 4.02 -6.17 10.49
N GLU A 238 3.43 -7.30 10.86
CA GLU A 238 2.98 -7.58 12.23
C GLU A 238 4.13 -7.84 13.21
N PHE A 239 5.33 -8.11 12.70
CA PHE A 239 6.54 -8.24 13.51
C PHE A 239 7.20 -6.89 13.82
N VAL A 240 6.92 -5.86 13.00
CA VAL A 240 7.49 -4.52 13.20
C VAL A 240 6.66 -3.77 14.21
N GLU A 241 7.24 -3.48 15.38
CA GLU A 241 6.57 -2.80 16.50
C GLU A 241 7.34 -1.53 16.88
N MET A 242 6.70 -0.64 17.63
CA MET A 242 7.35 0.59 18.13
C MET A 242 8.28 0.36 19.32
N PHE A 243 8.20 -0.81 19.97
CA PHE A 243 8.99 -1.12 21.16
C PHE A 243 10.01 -2.22 20.87
N VAL A 244 11.28 -1.91 21.12
CA VAL A 244 12.41 -2.83 20.89
C VAL A 244 12.22 -4.15 21.61
N GLY A 245 12.41 -5.28 20.89
CA GLY A 245 12.30 -6.63 21.40
C GLY A 245 10.89 -7.25 21.40
N MET A 246 9.85 -6.52 21.00
CA MET A 246 8.51 -7.10 20.86
C MET A 246 8.40 -7.98 19.62
N GLY A 247 9.05 -7.62 18.52
CA GLY A 247 9.14 -8.43 17.31
C GLY A 247 9.77 -9.79 17.58
N ASP A 248 10.89 -9.82 18.29
CA ASP A 248 11.59 -11.05 18.71
C ASP A 248 10.70 -11.98 19.52
N SER A 249 9.91 -11.39 20.45
CA SER A 249 8.99 -12.17 21.28
C SER A 249 7.87 -12.80 20.47
N LYS A 250 7.35 -12.09 19.46
CA LYS A 250 6.34 -12.62 18.54
C LYS A 250 6.87 -13.77 17.69
N VAL A 251 8.10 -13.64 17.19
CA VAL A 251 8.75 -14.71 16.42
C VAL A 251 8.88 -15.97 17.29
N ARG A 252 9.44 -15.86 18.50
CA ARG A 252 9.56 -16.99 19.43
C ARG A 252 8.22 -17.64 19.77
N ASP A 253 7.20 -16.83 20.04
CA ASP A 253 5.86 -17.35 20.36
C ASP A 253 5.22 -18.08 19.17
N LEU A 254 5.37 -17.55 17.94
CA LEU A 254 4.90 -18.21 16.72
C LEU A 254 5.54 -19.59 16.53
N PHE A 255 6.89 -19.68 16.61
CA PHE A 255 7.60 -20.95 16.45
C PHE A 255 7.30 -21.93 17.58
N LYS A 256 7.12 -21.45 18.80
CA LYS A 256 6.66 -22.28 19.92
C LYS A 256 5.27 -22.88 19.66
N GLN A 257 4.30 -22.05 19.23
CA GLN A 257 2.96 -22.53 18.90
C GLN A 257 2.98 -23.53 17.73
N ALA A 258 3.79 -23.26 16.70
CA ALA A 258 3.98 -24.18 15.58
C ALA A 258 4.56 -25.53 16.04
N GLY A 259 5.58 -25.52 16.91
CA GLY A 259 6.16 -26.74 17.48
C GLY A 259 5.20 -27.54 18.35
N GLU A 260 4.28 -26.90 19.07
CA GLU A 260 3.26 -27.54 19.89
C GLU A 260 2.16 -28.21 19.03
N LYS A 261 1.98 -27.77 17.77
CA LYS A 261 0.91 -28.21 16.86
C LYS A 261 1.43 -28.88 15.58
N ALA A 262 2.67 -29.33 15.60
CA ALA A 262 3.24 -30.09 14.48
C ALA A 262 2.52 -31.43 14.24
N PRO A 263 2.29 -31.86 12.97
CA PRO A 263 2.71 -31.20 11.73
C PRO A 263 1.84 -29.96 11.40
N CYS A 264 2.47 -28.89 10.91
CA CYS A 264 1.76 -27.65 10.56
C CYS A 264 2.52 -26.83 9.52
N ILE A 265 1.85 -25.82 8.94
CA ILE A 265 2.46 -24.83 8.05
C ILE A 265 2.44 -23.45 8.74
N VAL A 266 3.60 -22.78 8.74
CA VAL A 266 3.76 -21.38 9.13
C VAL A 266 3.92 -20.54 7.87
N PHE A 267 3.03 -19.59 7.64
CA PHE A 267 3.05 -18.70 6.49
C PHE A 267 3.36 -17.27 6.92
N ILE A 268 4.40 -16.69 6.32
CA ILE A 268 4.81 -15.30 6.54
C ILE A 268 4.59 -14.54 5.24
N ASP A 269 3.58 -13.68 5.21
CA ASP A 269 3.32 -12.84 4.04
C ASP A 269 4.19 -11.59 4.08
N GLU A 270 4.55 -11.03 2.92
CA GLU A 270 5.38 -9.83 2.79
C GLU A 270 6.67 -9.89 3.64
N ILE A 271 7.41 -11.00 3.51
CA ILE A 271 8.65 -11.23 4.30
C ILE A 271 9.70 -10.14 4.08
N ASP A 272 9.66 -9.42 2.96
CA ASP A 272 10.53 -8.30 2.63
C ASP A 272 10.37 -7.09 3.58
N THR A 273 9.25 -7.00 4.33
CA THR A 273 9.09 -5.98 5.38
C THR A 273 10.10 -6.11 6.51
N ILE A 274 10.50 -7.32 6.87
CA ILE A 274 11.49 -7.60 7.92
C ILE A 274 12.84 -8.04 7.36
N GLY A 275 12.84 -8.64 6.16
CA GLY A 275 13.99 -9.27 5.54
C GLY A 275 14.78 -8.41 4.56
N LYS A 276 14.65 -7.08 4.58
CA LYS A 276 15.32 -6.18 3.63
C LYS A 276 16.83 -6.14 3.85
N LYS A 277 17.61 -6.10 2.73
CA LYS A 277 19.06 -5.88 2.74
C LYS A 277 19.45 -4.62 3.50
N ARG A 278 20.65 -4.64 4.07
CA ARG A 278 21.27 -3.49 4.74
C ARG A 278 21.70 -2.47 3.70
N ASP A 279 20.98 -1.36 3.59
CA ASP A 279 21.43 -0.20 2.82
C ASP A 279 22.39 0.62 3.69
N GLY A 280 23.67 0.62 3.36
CA GLY A 280 24.76 1.20 4.14
C GLY A 280 24.74 2.73 4.33
N ALA A 281 23.65 3.42 4.01
CA ALA A 281 23.58 4.89 3.97
C ALA A 281 22.54 5.56 4.87
N SER A 282 21.72 4.83 5.62
CA SER A 282 20.64 5.45 6.41
C SER A 282 20.72 5.04 7.89
N GLY A 283 21.62 5.68 8.62
CA GLY A 283 21.68 5.63 10.09
C GLY A 283 20.55 6.41 10.73
N LEU A 284 19.34 5.85 10.84
CA LEU A 284 18.28 6.36 11.71
C LEU A 284 17.58 5.18 12.40
N SER A 285 17.37 5.30 13.69
CA SER A 285 16.97 4.36 14.75
C SER A 285 15.81 3.35 14.49
N GLY A 286 15.25 3.28 13.28
CA GLY A 286 14.20 2.33 12.93
C GLY A 286 14.69 1.02 12.30
N ASN A 287 15.98 0.90 11.99
CA ASN A 287 16.54 -0.31 11.37
C ASN A 287 16.95 -1.37 12.39
N ASP A 288 17.29 -0.98 13.62
CA ASP A 288 17.81 -1.89 14.63
C ASP A 288 16.76 -2.94 15.08
N GLU A 289 15.50 -2.55 15.19
CA GLU A 289 14.43 -3.48 15.58
C GLU A 289 14.11 -4.52 14.51
N ARG A 290 14.05 -4.08 13.24
CA ARG A 290 13.82 -5.00 12.11
C ARG A 290 14.96 -6.00 12.01
N GLU A 291 16.20 -5.54 12.20
CA GLU A 291 17.39 -6.39 12.16
C GLU A 291 17.39 -7.41 13.31
N GLN A 292 17.02 -6.99 14.51
CA GLN A 292 16.85 -7.92 15.64
C GLN A 292 15.79 -8.97 15.34
N THR A 293 14.62 -8.56 14.89
CA THR A 293 13.53 -9.47 14.53
C THR A 293 13.94 -10.43 13.41
N LEU A 294 14.66 -9.95 12.38
CA LEU A 294 15.22 -10.81 11.34
C LEU A 294 16.20 -11.83 11.93
N ASN A 295 17.14 -11.40 12.76
CA ASN A 295 18.12 -12.29 13.39
C ASN A 295 17.43 -13.34 14.30
N GLN A 296 16.36 -12.96 15.01
CA GLN A 296 15.57 -13.92 15.78
C GLN A 296 14.86 -14.92 14.87
N LEU A 297 14.26 -14.47 13.75
CA LEU A 297 13.65 -15.38 12.76
C LEU A 297 14.68 -16.38 12.23
N LEU A 298 15.87 -15.91 11.84
CA LEU A 298 16.95 -16.77 11.36
C LEU A 298 17.38 -17.78 12.43
N THR A 299 17.46 -17.36 13.69
CA THR A 299 17.82 -18.22 14.83
C THR A 299 16.77 -19.31 15.06
N GLU A 300 15.49 -18.96 15.03
CA GLU A 300 14.41 -19.93 15.17
C GLU A 300 14.38 -20.92 14.00
N MET A 301 14.60 -20.45 12.74
CA MET A 301 14.68 -21.33 11.57
C MET A 301 15.87 -22.30 11.64
N ASP A 302 17.04 -21.83 12.08
CA ASP A 302 18.24 -22.66 12.22
C ASP A 302 18.07 -23.70 13.34
N GLY A 303 17.48 -23.29 14.47
CA GLY A 303 17.19 -24.15 15.62
C GLY A 303 16.02 -25.12 15.44
N PHE A 304 15.26 -24.96 14.35
CA PHE A 304 14.05 -25.75 14.12
C PHE A 304 14.39 -27.13 13.51
N ASP A 305 13.80 -28.17 14.10
CA ASP A 305 13.97 -29.55 13.62
C ASP A 305 12.93 -29.85 12.54
N ALA A 306 13.38 -29.99 11.30
CA ALA A 306 12.53 -30.29 10.14
C ALA A 306 11.81 -31.63 10.27
N THR A 307 12.32 -32.59 11.09
CA THR A 307 11.72 -33.91 11.28
C THR A 307 10.39 -33.84 12.04
N LYS A 308 10.12 -32.71 12.72
CA LYS A 308 8.83 -32.49 13.42
C LYS A 308 7.66 -32.16 12.50
N GLY A 309 7.88 -32.06 11.19
CA GLY A 309 6.82 -31.80 10.21
C GLY A 309 6.31 -30.37 10.19
N VAL A 310 7.11 -29.38 10.60
CA VAL A 310 6.77 -27.97 10.42
C VAL A 310 7.45 -27.45 9.17
N VAL A 311 6.67 -26.86 8.26
CA VAL A 311 7.14 -26.23 7.03
C VAL A 311 6.85 -24.74 7.09
N ILE A 312 7.85 -23.92 6.77
CA ILE A 312 7.73 -22.47 6.73
C ILE A 312 7.54 -22.05 5.28
N LEU A 313 6.42 -21.43 4.97
CA LEU A 313 6.18 -20.77 3.69
C LEU A 313 6.32 -19.25 3.88
N ALA A 314 7.00 -18.58 2.98
CA ALA A 314 7.01 -17.11 2.95
C ALA A 314 6.64 -16.60 1.57
N ALA A 315 6.07 -15.40 1.50
CA ALA A 315 5.75 -14.74 0.24
C ALA A 315 6.42 -13.37 0.14
N THR A 316 6.89 -13.03 -1.06
CA THR A 316 7.42 -11.70 -1.37
C THR A 316 7.13 -11.31 -2.82
N ASN A 317 6.97 -10.01 -3.04
CA ASN A 317 6.94 -9.41 -4.37
C ASN A 317 8.31 -8.87 -4.79
N ARG A 318 9.29 -8.86 -3.87
CA ARG A 318 10.62 -8.23 -4.06
C ARG A 318 11.76 -9.16 -3.60
N PRO A 319 11.99 -10.27 -4.30
CA PRO A 319 13.02 -11.24 -3.87
C PRO A 319 14.43 -10.64 -3.86
N GLU A 320 14.71 -9.67 -4.72
CA GLU A 320 15.99 -8.97 -4.81
C GLU A 320 16.27 -8.05 -3.61
N SER A 321 15.24 -7.60 -2.90
CA SER A 321 15.38 -6.78 -1.69
C SER A 321 15.72 -7.59 -0.45
N LEU A 322 15.58 -8.93 -0.49
CA LEU A 322 15.79 -9.79 0.65
C LEU A 322 17.27 -9.92 1.03
N ASP A 323 17.52 -9.97 2.34
CA ASP A 323 18.84 -10.30 2.88
C ASP A 323 19.27 -11.70 2.41
N PRO A 324 20.46 -11.86 1.83
CA PRO A 324 20.96 -13.15 1.38
C PRO A 324 21.00 -14.22 2.48
N ALA A 325 21.05 -13.83 3.75
CA ALA A 325 20.98 -14.76 4.87
C ALA A 325 19.67 -15.55 4.93
N LEU A 326 18.55 -14.98 4.49
CA LEU A 326 17.26 -15.66 4.42
C LEU A 326 17.23 -16.80 3.40
N THR A 327 17.98 -16.66 2.30
CA THR A 327 17.96 -17.59 1.17
C THR A 327 19.11 -18.61 1.18
N ARG A 328 19.83 -18.69 2.31
CA ARG A 328 20.87 -19.71 2.49
C ARG A 328 20.27 -21.10 2.71
N PRO A 329 21.01 -22.19 2.30
CA PRO A 329 20.58 -23.56 2.57
C PRO A 329 20.26 -23.78 4.06
N GLY A 330 19.12 -24.46 4.33
CA GLY A 330 18.60 -24.69 5.67
C GLY A 330 17.63 -23.61 6.17
N ARG A 331 17.31 -22.62 5.34
CA ARG A 331 16.31 -21.56 5.59
C ARG A 331 15.28 -21.56 4.46
N PHE A 332 15.12 -20.46 3.72
CA PHE A 332 14.31 -20.43 2.49
C PHE A 332 15.15 -20.88 1.29
N ASP A 333 15.48 -22.15 1.26
CA ASP A 333 16.35 -22.75 0.27
C ASP A 333 15.64 -23.18 -1.02
N ARG A 334 14.30 -23.27 -0.99
CA ARG A 334 13.48 -23.51 -2.17
C ARG A 334 12.71 -22.26 -2.56
N ARG A 335 12.84 -21.85 -3.82
CA ARG A 335 12.06 -20.75 -4.39
C ARG A 335 11.04 -21.33 -5.36
N VAL A 336 9.79 -20.92 -5.20
CA VAL A 336 8.69 -21.29 -6.08
C VAL A 336 8.19 -20.00 -6.74
N PRO A 337 8.44 -19.81 -8.05
CA PRO A 337 7.88 -18.69 -8.79
C PRO A 337 6.35 -18.86 -8.88
N VAL A 338 5.62 -17.77 -8.67
CA VAL A 338 4.18 -17.65 -8.85
C VAL A 338 3.98 -16.49 -9.81
N GLU A 339 3.92 -16.80 -11.09
CA GLU A 339 3.97 -15.84 -12.18
C GLU A 339 2.59 -15.28 -12.52
N LEU A 340 2.52 -14.34 -13.46
CA LEU A 340 1.23 -13.93 -14.02
C LEU A 340 0.67 -15.07 -14.86
N PRO A 341 -0.67 -15.32 -14.81
CA PRO A 341 -1.26 -16.45 -15.51
C PRO A 341 -1.15 -16.30 -17.04
N ASP A 342 -0.82 -17.41 -17.70
CA ASP A 342 -0.88 -17.55 -19.16
C ASP A 342 -2.34 -17.49 -19.67
N LEU A 343 -2.57 -17.56 -20.95
CA LEU A 343 -3.91 -17.47 -21.54
C LEU A 343 -4.88 -18.52 -20.97
N LYS A 344 -4.42 -19.77 -20.80
CA LYS A 344 -5.24 -20.86 -20.23
C LYS A 344 -5.50 -20.65 -18.74
N GLY A 345 -4.50 -20.17 -18.01
CA GLY A 345 -4.61 -19.81 -16.61
C GLY A 345 -5.63 -18.68 -16.42
N ARG A 346 -5.57 -17.62 -17.25
CA ARG A 346 -6.55 -16.52 -17.20
C ARG A 346 -7.98 -17.02 -17.45
N GLU A 347 -8.18 -17.85 -18.47
CA GLU A 347 -9.48 -18.47 -18.76
C GLU A 347 -9.97 -19.30 -17.56
N SER A 348 -9.10 -20.14 -16.99
CA SER A 348 -9.43 -20.99 -15.85
C SER A 348 -9.78 -20.18 -14.59
N ILE A 349 -9.08 -19.07 -14.35
CA ILE A 349 -9.36 -18.15 -13.23
C ILE A 349 -10.72 -17.47 -13.44
N LEU A 350 -10.99 -16.98 -14.65
CA LEU A 350 -12.30 -16.38 -14.99
C LEU A 350 -13.44 -17.38 -14.76
N HIS A 351 -13.29 -18.61 -15.23
CA HIS A 351 -14.27 -19.67 -15.01
C HIS A 351 -14.46 -20.00 -13.51
N LEU A 352 -13.38 -20.02 -12.73
CA LEU A 352 -13.44 -20.27 -11.29
C LEU A 352 -14.27 -19.20 -10.57
N HIS A 353 -14.01 -17.93 -10.86
CA HIS A 353 -14.74 -16.82 -10.24
C HIS A 353 -16.16 -16.69 -10.76
N ALA A 354 -16.40 -17.04 -12.03
CA ALA A 354 -17.73 -17.05 -12.66
C ALA A 354 -18.71 -18.03 -11.98
N LYS A 355 -18.22 -19.13 -11.37
CA LYS A 355 -19.07 -20.07 -10.60
C LYS A 355 -19.87 -19.42 -9.49
N LYS A 356 -19.42 -18.30 -8.98
CA LYS A 356 -20.07 -17.56 -7.85
C LYS A 356 -21.07 -16.50 -8.34
N VAL A 357 -21.18 -16.30 -9.66
CA VAL A 357 -21.99 -15.23 -10.27
C VAL A 357 -22.97 -15.85 -11.27
N LYS A 358 -24.12 -15.21 -11.48
CA LYS A 358 -25.07 -15.63 -12.51
C LYS A 358 -24.59 -15.14 -13.87
N ILE A 359 -24.06 -16.04 -14.67
CA ILE A 359 -23.54 -15.78 -16.01
C ILE A 359 -24.61 -16.14 -17.06
N GLY A 360 -24.78 -15.29 -18.06
CA GLY A 360 -25.63 -15.54 -19.22
C GLY A 360 -24.99 -16.55 -20.20
N PRO A 361 -25.79 -17.13 -21.10
CA PRO A 361 -25.28 -18.15 -22.03
C PRO A 361 -24.43 -17.59 -23.17
N ASP A 362 -24.42 -16.28 -23.37
CA ASP A 362 -23.70 -15.53 -24.40
C ASP A 362 -22.26 -15.14 -23.99
N CYS A 363 -21.82 -15.49 -22.76
CA CYS A 363 -20.52 -15.12 -22.26
C CYS A 363 -19.40 -16.04 -22.79
N ASP A 364 -18.41 -15.43 -23.44
CA ASP A 364 -17.23 -16.07 -24.00
C ASP A 364 -15.98 -15.67 -23.18
N PHE A 365 -15.55 -16.55 -22.25
CA PHE A 365 -14.38 -16.31 -21.40
C PHE A 365 -13.04 -16.35 -22.14
N PRO A 366 -12.84 -17.21 -23.16
CA PRO A 366 -11.68 -17.13 -24.05
C PRO A 366 -11.45 -15.73 -24.65
N VAL A 367 -12.51 -15.05 -25.08
CA VAL A 367 -12.40 -13.66 -25.57
C VAL A 367 -11.92 -12.72 -24.47
N VAL A 368 -12.51 -12.82 -23.28
CA VAL A 368 -12.11 -11.98 -22.11
C VAL A 368 -10.67 -12.26 -21.69
N ALA A 369 -10.24 -13.53 -21.67
CA ALA A 369 -8.88 -13.92 -21.36
C ALA A 369 -7.85 -13.35 -22.35
N ARG A 370 -8.20 -13.32 -23.67
CA ARG A 370 -7.37 -12.65 -24.68
C ARG A 370 -7.30 -11.13 -24.47
N MET A 371 -8.40 -10.50 -24.07
CA MET A 371 -8.47 -9.05 -23.81
C MET A 371 -7.68 -8.61 -22.55
N THR A 372 -7.20 -9.55 -21.74
CA THR A 372 -6.54 -9.25 -20.44
C THR A 372 -5.12 -9.82 -20.36
N PRO A 373 -4.23 -9.55 -21.35
CA PRO A 373 -2.84 -10.01 -21.29
C PRO A 373 -2.14 -9.35 -20.09
N GLY A 374 -1.38 -10.15 -19.33
CA GLY A 374 -0.64 -9.66 -18.16
C GLY A 374 -1.51 -9.34 -16.93
N ALA A 375 -2.81 -9.62 -16.95
CA ALA A 375 -3.66 -9.45 -15.80
C ALA A 375 -3.37 -10.50 -14.73
N SER A 376 -3.29 -10.05 -13.48
CA SER A 376 -3.16 -10.91 -12.30
C SER A 376 -4.46 -11.63 -11.97
N GLY A 377 -4.38 -12.71 -11.18
CA GLY A 377 -5.57 -13.42 -10.71
C GLY A 377 -6.55 -12.53 -9.94
N ALA A 378 -6.04 -11.56 -9.18
CA ALA A 378 -6.86 -10.60 -8.45
C ALA A 378 -7.62 -9.64 -9.39
N GLU A 379 -6.98 -9.18 -10.46
CA GLU A 379 -7.63 -8.33 -11.47
C GLU A 379 -8.71 -9.10 -12.23
N LEU A 380 -8.44 -10.36 -12.60
CA LEU A 380 -9.43 -11.22 -13.26
C LEU A 380 -10.66 -11.49 -12.35
N ALA A 381 -10.43 -11.73 -11.07
CA ALA A 381 -11.51 -11.84 -10.08
C ALA A 381 -12.34 -10.55 -10.00
N ASN A 382 -11.66 -9.40 -10.03
CA ASN A 382 -12.31 -8.09 -10.01
C ASN A 382 -13.11 -7.82 -11.28
N ILE A 383 -12.64 -8.26 -12.45
CA ILE A 383 -13.40 -8.17 -13.72
C ILE A 383 -14.75 -8.88 -13.60
N ILE A 384 -14.77 -10.11 -13.08
CA ILE A 384 -16.04 -10.85 -12.88
C ILE A 384 -16.98 -10.12 -11.91
N ASN A 385 -16.43 -9.56 -10.82
CA ASN A 385 -17.21 -8.79 -9.86
C ASN A 385 -17.76 -7.50 -10.46
N GLU A 386 -16.94 -6.74 -11.21
CA GLU A 386 -17.36 -5.50 -11.86
C GLU A 386 -18.39 -5.74 -12.96
N ALA A 387 -18.26 -6.85 -13.70
CA ALA A 387 -19.27 -7.28 -14.67
C ALA A 387 -20.61 -7.58 -13.99
N ALA A 388 -20.61 -8.22 -12.82
CA ALA A 388 -21.82 -8.46 -12.04
C ALA A 388 -22.45 -7.14 -11.56
N LEU A 389 -21.62 -6.18 -11.11
CA LEU A 389 -22.07 -4.84 -10.73
C LEU A 389 -22.64 -4.06 -11.93
N CYS A 390 -22.02 -4.22 -13.12
CA CYS A 390 -22.50 -3.63 -14.37
C CYS A 390 -23.89 -4.18 -14.74
N ALA A 391 -24.09 -5.49 -14.65
CA ALA A 391 -25.37 -6.12 -14.91
C ALA A 391 -26.47 -5.58 -13.96
N VAL A 392 -26.16 -5.43 -12.68
CA VAL A 392 -27.10 -4.86 -11.68
C VAL A 392 -27.43 -3.40 -12.01
N ARG A 393 -26.43 -2.58 -12.34
CA ARG A 393 -26.63 -1.17 -12.75
C ARG A 393 -27.57 -1.02 -13.93
N HIS A 394 -27.57 -2.00 -14.84
CA HIS A 394 -28.45 -2.04 -16.00
C HIS A 394 -29.72 -2.90 -15.81
N HIS A 395 -30.09 -3.23 -14.56
CA HIS A 395 -31.25 -4.02 -14.18
C HIS A 395 -31.33 -5.41 -14.83
N ARG A 396 -30.20 -6.01 -15.19
CA ARG A 396 -30.09 -7.37 -15.72
C ARG A 396 -30.00 -8.39 -14.59
N LYS A 397 -30.50 -9.61 -14.84
CA LYS A 397 -30.51 -10.71 -13.86
C LYS A 397 -29.32 -11.65 -13.99
N ALA A 398 -28.56 -11.53 -15.08
CA ALA A 398 -27.36 -12.29 -15.37
C ALA A 398 -26.36 -11.39 -16.09
N VAL A 399 -25.08 -11.71 -15.96
CA VAL A 399 -23.98 -11.06 -16.64
C VAL A 399 -24.01 -11.43 -18.12
N THR A 400 -23.84 -10.47 -19.01
CA THR A 400 -23.75 -10.64 -20.46
C THR A 400 -22.32 -10.42 -20.93
N GLN A 401 -22.01 -10.79 -22.19
CA GLN A 401 -20.70 -10.52 -22.81
C GLN A 401 -20.35 -9.02 -22.78
N TYR A 402 -21.36 -8.15 -22.98
CA TYR A 402 -21.17 -6.69 -22.86
C TYR A 402 -20.69 -6.27 -21.47
N ASP A 403 -21.26 -6.86 -20.40
CA ASP A 403 -20.85 -6.53 -19.03
C ASP A 403 -19.41 -6.94 -18.75
N LEU A 404 -18.97 -8.08 -19.29
CA LEU A 404 -17.59 -8.55 -19.17
C LEU A 404 -16.62 -7.62 -19.91
N GLN A 405 -16.95 -7.21 -21.12
CA GLN A 405 -16.11 -6.30 -21.91
C GLN A 405 -16.03 -4.91 -21.25
N GLU A 406 -17.15 -4.37 -20.76
CA GLU A 406 -17.15 -3.09 -20.02
C GLU A 406 -16.40 -3.18 -18.70
N ALA A 407 -16.41 -4.33 -18.03
CA ALA A 407 -15.62 -4.56 -16.83
C ALA A 407 -14.12 -4.59 -17.14
N VAL A 408 -13.71 -5.23 -18.26
CA VAL A 408 -12.32 -5.18 -18.74
C VAL A 408 -11.89 -3.73 -18.99
N ASP A 409 -12.70 -2.98 -19.75
CA ASP A 409 -12.42 -1.56 -20.02
C ASP A 409 -12.32 -0.73 -18.73
N THR A 410 -13.20 -1.01 -17.76
CA THR A 410 -13.22 -0.32 -16.47
C THR A 410 -11.95 -0.60 -15.66
N ILE A 411 -11.44 -1.81 -15.68
CA ILE A 411 -10.22 -2.20 -14.96
C ILE A 411 -8.97 -1.64 -15.65
N LEU A 412 -8.90 -1.70 -16.98
CA LEU A 412 -7.73 -1.26 -17.76
C LEU A 412 -7.68 0.26 -17.93
N ALA A 413 -8.80 0.89 -18.28
CA ALA A 413 -8.87 2.31 -18.62
C ALA A 413 -9.70 3.17 -17.66
N GLY A 414 -10.27 2.56 -16.60
CA GLY A 414 -11.12 3.25 -15.63
C GLY A 414 -12.59 3.36 -16.09
N ALA A 415 -13.45 3.74 -15.15
CA ALA A 415 -14.90 3.88 -15.42
C ALA A 415 -15.19 5.02 -16.41
N GLN A 416 -16.31 4.91 -17.13
CA GLN A 416 -16.76 5.95 -18.06
C GLN A 416 -17.05 7.26 -17.31
N LYS A 417 -16.58 8.39 -17.85
CA LYS A 417 -16.90 9.73 -17.33
C LYS A 417 -18.25 10.20 -17.85
N LYS A 418 -19.26 10.21 -16.99
CA LYS A 418 -20.62 10.66 -17.35
C LYS A 418 -20.74 12.18 -17.59
N ASN A 419 -19.86 12.98 -17.01
CA ASN A 419 -19.98 14.44 -16.98
C ASN A 419 -18.98 15.17 -17.90
N LYS A 420 -18.13 14.47 -18.62
CA LYS A 420 -17.17 15.09 -19.56
C LYS A 420 -17.69 14.92 -20.99
N ILE A 421 -18.46 15.90 -21.45
CA ILE A 421 -18.84 16.01 -22.87
C ILE A 421 -17.64 16.67 -23.55
N LEU A 422 -16.99 15.94 -24.45
CA LEU A 422 -16.00 16.54 -25.38
C LEU A 422 -16.74 17.51 -26.30
N ASN A 423 -16.13 18.66 -26.59
CA ASN A 423 -16.67 19.50 -27.65
C ASN A 423 -16.44 18.81 -29.01
N ASP A 424 -17.21 19.18 -30.02
CA ASP A 424 -17.17 18.53 -31.34
C ASP A 424 -15.78 18.53 -31.96
N LYS A 425 -15.00 19.61 -31.73
CA LYS A 425 -13.62 19.71 -32.21
C LYS A 425 -12.71 18.71 -31.50
N GLU A 426 -12.77 18.62 -30.18
CA GLU A 426 -11.99 17.66 -29.40
C GLU A 426 -12.39 16.23 -29.73
N LYS A 427 -13.69 15.94 -29.84
CA LYS A 427 -14.21 14.63 -30.24
C LYS A 427 -13.66 14.21 -31.60
N CYS A 428 -13.62 15.13 -32.56
CA CYS A 428 -13.06 14.88 -33.87
C CYS A 428 -11.55 14.59 -33.80
N ILE A 429 -10.78 15.38 -33.04
CA ILE A 429 -9.33 15.17 -32.87
C ILE A 429 -9.06 13.80 -32.26
N VAL A 430 -9.78 13.42 -31.20
CA VAL A 430 -9.62 12.10 -30.55
C VAL A 430 -9.99 10.98 -31.50
N ALA A 431 -11.05 11.12 -32.32
CA ALA A 431 -11.41 10.10 -33.30
C ALA A 431 -10.28 9.84 -34.32
N TYR A 432 -9.68 10.89 -34.85
CA TYR A 432 -8.54 10.74 -35.76
C TYR A 432 -7.31 10.17 -35.06
N HIS A 433 -7.06 10.57 -33.84
CA HIS A 433 -5.95 10.06 -33.01
C HIS A 433 -6.05 8.54 -32.82
N GLU A 434 -7.20 8.05 -32.32
CA GLU A 434 -7.41 6.63 -32.07
C GLU A 434 -7.41 5.80 -33.36
N VAL A 435 -8.03 6.31 -34.44
CA VAL A 435 -7.97 5.65 -35.73
C VAL A 435 -6.55 5.67 -36.31
N GLY A 436 -5.77 6.71 -36.02
CA GLY A 436 -4.35 6.77 -36.38
C GLY A 436 -3.56 5.58 -35.82
N HIS A 437 -3.72 5.27 -34.52
CA HIS A 437 -3.13 4.08 -33.90
C HIS A 437 -3.61 2.80 -34.57
N ALA A 438 -4.93 2.63 -34.73
CA ALA A 438 -5.53 1.44 -35.29
C ALA A 438 -5.10 1.18 -36.75
N LEU A 439 -5.06 2.24 -37.56
CA LEU A 439 -4.73 2.12 -38.98
C LEU A 439 -3.23 1.83 -39.16
N VAL A 440 -2.35 2.49 -38.43
CA VAL A 440 -0.91 2.18 -38.43
C VAL A 440 -0.68 0.73 -38.02
N ALA A 441 -1.35 0.24 -36.97
CA ALA A 441 -1.26 -1.16 -36.58
C ALA A 441 -1.72 -2.12 -37.68
N ALA A 442 -2.89 -1.89 -38.23
CA ALA A 442 -3.48 -2.78 -39.23
C ALA A 442 -2.73 -2.84 -40.58
N LEU A 443 -1.97 -1.80 -40.91
CA LEU A 443 -1.16 -1.71 -42.11
C LEU A 443 0.26 -2.29 -41.98
N GLN A 444 0.62 -2.72 -40.78
CA GLN A 444 1.92 -3.34 -40.48
C GLN A 444 1.79 -4.87 -40.40
N SER A 445 2.89 -5.56 -40.70
CA SER A 445 2.88 -7.03 -40.77
C SER A 445 2.98 -7.71 -39.41
N HIS A 446 3.55 -7.02 -38.39
CA HIS A 446 3.92 -7.61 -37.10
C HIS A 446 3.16 -6.94 -35.94
N SER A 447 1.99 -6.39 -36.21
CA SER A 447 1.14 -5.79 -35.19
C SER A 447 -0.03 -6.69 -34.82
N ALA A 448 -0.39 -6.70 -33.55
CA ALA A 448 -1.57 -7.41 -33.07
C ALA A 448 -2.86 -6.84 -33.69
N PRO A 449 -3.87 -7.70 -33.96
CA PRO A 449 -5.13 -7.24 -34.52
C PRO A 449 -5.86 -6.27 -33.61
N VAL A 450 -6.51 -5.27 -34.21
CA VAL A 450 -7.34 -4.31 -33.52
C VAL A 450 -8.64 -4.98 -33.08
N GLN A 451 -8.93 -4.99 -31.80
CA GLN A 451 -10.12 -5.58 -31.22
C GLN A 451 -11.24 -4.56 -31.01
N LYS A 452 -10.89 -3.33 -30.62
CA LYS A 452 -11.85 -2.28 -30.30
C LYS A 452 -11.19 -0.90 -30.39
N ILE A 453 -11.96 0.10 -30.86
CA ILE A 453 -11.57 1.50 -30.84
C ILE A 453 -12.71 2.30 -30.18
N THR A 454 -12.38 3.16 -29.22
CA THR A 454 -13.39 3.98 -28.54
C THR A 454 -12.88 5.37 -28.23
N ILE A 455 -13.77 6.35 -28.31
CA ILE A 455 -13.53 7.76 -27.94
C ILE A 455 -14.34 8.18 -26.72
N VAL A 456 -14.82 7.21 -25.94
CA VAL A 456 -15.54 7.45 -24.68
C VAL A 456 -14.54 7.76 -23.57
N PRO A 457 -14.58 8.98 -22.95
CA PRO A 457 -13.62 9.35 -21.92
C PRO A 457 -13.70 8.48 -20.67
N ARG A 458 -12.53 8.11 -20.12
CA ARG A 458 -12.39 7.27 -18.93
C ARG A 458 -11.81 8.03 -17.73
N THR A 459 -11.97 7.49 -16.52
CA THR A 459 -11.51 8.14 -15.28
C THR A 459 -9.98 8.14 -15.12
N SER A 460 -9.26 7.25 -15.79
CA SER A 460 -7.79 7.26 -15.86
C SER A 460 -7.21 8.53 -16.52
N GLY A 461 -8.05 9.30 -17.21
CA GLY A 461 -7.63 10.49 -17.96
C GLY A 461 -7.62 10.27 -19.47
N ALA A 462 -7.70 9.03 -19.95
CA ALA A 462 -7.82 8.71 -21.37
C ALA A 462 -9.10 9.32 -21.95
N LEU A 463 -8.97 9.93 -23.11
CA LEU A 463 -10.09 10.50 -23.88
C LEU A 463 -10.67 9.48 -24.87
N GLY A 464 -9.87 8.50 -25.24
CA GLY A 464 -10.17 7.34 -26.04
C GLY A 464 -9.12 6.27 -25.79
N PHE A 465 -9.25 5.12 -26.41
CA PHE A 465 -8.20 4.11 -26.52
C PHE A 465 -8.46 3.14 -27.67
N THR A 466 -7.37 2.62 -28.20
CA THR A 466 -7.37 1.55 -29.20
C THR A 466 -6.84 0.28 -28.55
N MET A 467 -7.68 -0.77 -28.51
CA MET A 467 -7.31 -2.07 -27.95
C MET A 467 -6.82 -3.00 -29.05
N GLN A 468 -5.62 -3.49 -28.87
CA GLN A 468 -5.02 -4.54 -29.70
C GLN A 468 -4.88 -5.81 -28.86
N VAL A 469 -5.18 -6.96 -29.43
CA VAL A 469 -5.16 -8.24 -28.73
C VAL A 469 -4.42 -9.25 -29.60
N GLU A 470 -3.37 -9.84 -29.04
CA GLU A 470 -2.61 -10.91 -29.69
C GLU A 470 -3.38 -12.24 -29.60
N ASP A 471 -3.26 -13.09 -30.62
CA ASP A 471 -3.95 -14.39 -30.67
C ASP A 471 -3.36 -15.45 -29.71
N GLY A 472 -2.30 -15.12 -28.98
CA GLY A 472 -1.65 -15.99 -28.00
C GLY A 472 -0.66 -15.25 -27.13
N ASP A 473 -0.07 -15.96 -26.17
CA ASP A 473 0.99 -15.42 -25.33
C ASP A 473 2.33 -15.48 -26.10
N HIS A 474 2.82 -14.32 -26.55
CA HIS A 474 4.11 -14.17 -27.19
C HIS A 474 5.18 -13.89 -26.15
N THR A 475 6.11 -14.83 -25.98
CA THR A 475 7.22 -14.70 -25.03
C THR A 475 8.42 -13.95 -25.60
N LEU A 476 8.62 -14.03 -26.92
CA LEU A 476 9.75 -13.39 -27.60
C LEU A 476 9.22 -12.36 -28.60
N MET A 477 9.86 -11.20 -28.64
CA MET A 477 9.59 -10.14 -29.61
C MET A 477 10.82 -9.94 -30.50
N THR A 478 10.59 -9.86 -31.79
CA THR A 478 11.61 -9.50 -32.76
C THR A 478 11.86 -7.99 -32.76
N LYS A 479 12.98 -7.56 -33.34
CA LYS A 479 13.28 -6.14 -33.54
C LYS A 479 12.18 -5.44 -34.34
N GLU A 480 11.71 -6.10 -35.41
CA GLU A 480 10.68 -5.60 -36.30
C GLU A 480 9.33 -5.40 -35.56
N GLU A 481 8.94 -6.33 -34.71
CA GLU A 481 7.73 -6.20 -33.84
C GLU A 481 7.83 -5.01 -32.88
N ILE A 482 9.00 -4.82 -32.26
CA ILE A 482 9.24 -3.66 -31.36
C ILE A 482 9.16 -2.35 -32.14
N LEU A 483 9.76 -2.27 -33.32
CA LEU A 483 9.72 -1.07 -34.16
C LEU A 483 8.29 -0.80 -34.66
N ASP A 484 7.53 -1.83 -35.00
CA ASP A 484 6.12 -1.70 -35.42
C ASP A 484 5.25 -1.23 -34.25
N LYS A 485 5.51 -1.68 -33.01
CA LYS A 485 4.84 -1.16 -31.82
C LYS A 485 5.16 0.32 -31.57
N ILE A 486 6.43 0.73 -31.73
CA ILE A 486 6.82 2.15 -31.63
C ILE A 486 6.10 2.99 -32.68
N ALA A 487 6.04 2.53 -33.94
CA ALA A 487 5.32 3.22 -35.00
C ALA A 487 3.82 3.35 -34.66
N THR A 488 3.22 2.30 -34.11
CA THR A 488 1.81 2.30 -33.67
C THR A 488 1.58 3.35 -32.57
N PHE A 489 2.45 3.45 -31.55
CA PHE A 489 2.35 4.49 -30.52
C PHE A 489 2.45 5.91 -31.10
N THR A 490 3.21 6.12 -32.17
CA THR A 490 3.31 7.45 -32.80
C THR A 490 2.14 7.75 -33.76
N GLY A 491 1.29 6.76 -34.07
CA GLY A 491 0.21 6.85 -35.04
C GLY A 491 -0.83 7.93 -34.75
N GLY A 492 -1.26 8.05 -33.48
CA GLY A 492 -2.23 9.07 -33.09
C GLY A 492 -1.73 10.50 -33.35
N ARG A 493 -0.50 10.81 -32.94
CA ARG A 493 0.12 12.10 -33.20
C ARG A 493 0.34 12.34 -34.69
N ALA A 494 0.76 11.33 -35.44
CA ALA A 494 0.93 11.44 -36.90
C ALA A 494 -0.40 11.75 -37.60
N ALA A 495 -1.52 11.19 -37.14
CA ALA A 495 -2.85 11.53 -37.62
C ALA A 495 -3.25 13.00 -37.34
N GLU A 496 -2.99 13.49 -36.12
CA GLU A 496 -3.22 14.89 -35.77
C GLU A 496 -2.42 15.84 -36.67
N GLU A 497 -1.13 15.59 -36.87
CA GLU A 497 -0.28 16.39 -37.75
C GLU A 497 -0.75 16.40 -39.21
N LEU A 498 -1.14 15.22 -39.70
CA LEU A 498 -1.58 15.06 -41.09
C LEU A 498 -2.90 15.79 -41.38
N ILE A 499 -3.86 15.73 -40.45
CA ILE A 499 -5.23 16.21 -40.68
C ILE A 499 -5.42 17.66 -40.21
N PHE A 500 -4.94 17.98 -38.96
CA PHE A 500 -5.20 19.27 -38.34
C PHE A 500 -4.01 20.23 -38.43
N HIS A 501 -2.87 19.78 -38.97
CA HIS A 501 -1.61 20.55 -39.02
C HIS A 501 -1.23 21.13 -37.64
N SER A 502 -1.60 20.43 -36.59
CA SER A 502 -1.42 20.79 -35.20
C SER A 502 -1.23 19.55 -34.36
N ILE A 503 -0.67 19.71 -33.18
CA ILE A 503 -0.41 18.65 -32.24
C ILE A 503 -1.04 18.97 -30.90
N THR A 504 -1.55 17.96 -30.22
CA THR A 504 -2.17 18.14 -28.90
C THR A 504 -1.38 17.46 -27.79
N THR A 505 -1.76 17.73 -26.55
CA THR A 505 -1.20 17.07 -25.37
C THR A 505 -1.73 15.62 -25.17
N GLY A 506 -2.65 15.19 -26.02
CA GLY A 506 -3.27 13.85 -25.95
C GLY A 506 -2.26 12.71 -26.07
N ALA A 507 -1.23 12.90 -26.89
CA ALA A 507 -0.20 11.89 -27.14
C ALA A 507 0.86 11.73 -26.02
N SER A 508 0.67 12.31 -24.82
CA SER A 508 1.71 12.28 -23.76
C SER A 508 2.06 10.85 -23.30
N ASN A 509 1.07 9.99 -23.13
CA ASN A 509 1.30 8.59 -22.77
C ASN A 509 1.97 7.79 -23.90
N ASP A 510 1.58 8.04 -25.14
CA ASP A 510 2.14 7.36 -26.31
C ASP A 510 3.60 7.69 -26.50
N ILE A 511 3.97 8.97 -26.30
CA ILE A 511 5.36 9.43 -26.29
C ILE A 511 6.16 8.70 -25.20
N GLU A 512 5.60 8.57 -24.00
CA GLU A 512 6.25 7.87 -22.91
C GLU A 512 6.48 6.38 -23.24
N GLN A 513 5.47 5.69 -23.76
CA GLN A 513 5.56 4.28 -24.15
C GLN A 513 6.53 4.06 -25.32
N ALA A 514 6.45 4.89 -26.34
CA ALA A 514 7.40 4.84 -27.48
C ALA A 514 8.83 5.03 -27.02
N THR A 515 9.09 6.00 -26.13
CA THR A 515 10.42 6.28 -25.57
C THR A 515 10.93 5.12 -24.72
N LYS A 516 10.09 4.55 -23.83
CA LYS A 516 10.43 3.38 -23.01
C LYS A 516 10.79 2.18 -23.87
N MET A 517 10.01 1.91 -24.90
CA MET A 517 10.22 0.79 -25.81
C MET A 517 11.50 0.96 -26.64
N ALA A 518 11.75 2.17 -27.19
CA ALA A 518 12.97 2.48 -27.92
C ALA A 518 14.22 2.40 -27.03
N ARG A 519 14.11 2.85 -25.78
CA ARG A 519 15.20 2.72 -24.81
C ARG A 519 15.50 1.25 -24.49
N ALA A 520 14.47 0.44 -24.20
CA ALA A 520 14.62 -0.98 -23.92
C ALA A 520 15.22 -1.75 -25.09
N LEU A 521 14.86 -1.40 -26.34
CA LEU A 521 15.45 -1.96 -27.56
C LEU A 521 16.97 -1.82 -27.56
N ILE A 522 17.48 -0.68 -27.09
CA ILE A 522 18.91 -0.38 -27.06
C ILE A 522 19.58 -0.97 -25.81
N THR A 523 19.08 -0.59 -24.62
CA THR A 523 19.80 -0.78 -23.36
C THR A 523 19.62 -2.17 -22.77
N ARG A 524 18.47 -2.82 -23.05
CA ARG A 524 18.10 -4.12 -22.48
C ARG A 524 18.26 -5.26 -23.46
N TYR A 525 17.83 -5.05 -24.69
CA TYR A 525 17.79 -6.12 -25.70
C TYR A 525 18.99 -6.11 -26.65
N GLY A 526 19.77 -5.00 -26.72
CA GLY A 526 20.93 -4.90 -27.59
C GLY A 526 20.62 -5.05 -29.07
N MET A 527 19.42 -4.64 -29.53
CA MET A 527 18.93 -4.86 -30.89
C MET A 527 19.30 -3.73 -31.86
N THR A 528 20.43 -3.05 -31.62
CA THR A 528 20.93 -1.97 -32.48
C THR A 528 22.36 -2.24 -32.90
N GLU A 529 22.75 -1.81 -34.12
CA GLU A 529 24.11 -1.99 -34.62
C GLU A 529 25.17 -1.22 -33.81
N ASP A 530 24.77 -0.09 -33.18
CA ASP A 530 25.67 0.78 -32.44
C ASP A 530 26.11 0.20 -31.09
N PHE A 531 25.31 -0.65 -30.49
CA PHE A 531 25.53 -1.18 -29.12
C PHE A 531 25.52 -2.72 -29.08
N ASP A 532 24.93 -3.37 -30.06
CA ASP A 532 24.86 -4.83 -30.23
C ASP A 532 24.57 -5.55 -28.88
N MET A 533 25.24 -6.64 -28.57
CA MET A 533 25.01 -7.50 -27.39
C MET A 533 25.60 -6.92 -26.10
N VAL A 534 25.42 -5.63 -25.86
CA VAL A 534 25.90 -4.97 -24.61
C VAL A 534 24.71 -4.59 -23.74
N ALA A 535 24.67 -5.12 -22.50
CA ALA A 535 23.70 -4.70 -21.50
C ALA A 535 24.10 -3.36 -20.90
N LEU A 536 23.29 -2.33 -21.15
CA LEU A 536 23.55 -0.95 -20.70
C LEU A 536 22.67 -0.52 -19.54
N GLU A 537 21.77 -1.40 -19.07
CA GLU A 537 20.94 -1.16 -17.91
C GLU A 537 20.91 -2.33 -16.94
N THR A 538 20.65 -2.03 -15.67
CA THR A 538 20.35 -3.01 -14.64
C THR A 538 18.90 -2.81 -14.23
N VAL A 539 18.10 -3.88 -14.26
CA VAL A 539 16.69 -3.85 -13.83
C VAL A 539 16.62 -4.26 -12.37
N ASN A 540 16.17 -3.35 -11.52
CA ASN A 540 15.81 -3.62 -10.14
C ASN A 540 14.30 -3.78 -10.04
N ASN A 541 13.81 -4.61 -9.11
CA ASN A 541 12.37 -4.84 -8.88
C ASN A 541 11.62 -5.42 -10.10
N ALA A 542 12.12 -6.50 -10.68
CA ALA A 542 11.57 -7.12 -11.91
C ALA A 542 10.05 -7.39 -11.84
N TYR A 543 9.51 -7.72 -10.65
CA TYR A 543 8.08 -8.03 -10.45
C TYR A 543 7.19 -6.81 -10.16
N LEU A 544 7.75 -5.61 -9.98
CA LEU A 544 7.00 -4.39 -9.63
C LEU A 544 7.12 -3.28 -10.70
N GLY A 545 7.41 -3.67 -11.94
CA GLY A 545 7.54 -2.72 -13.04
C GLY A 545 8.94 -2.15 -13.24
N GLY A 546 9.94 -2.71 -12.53
CA GLY A 546 11.37 -2.55 -12.75
C GLY A 546 11.89 -1.14 -12.94
N ASP A 547 12.42 -0.52 -11.88
CA ASP A 547 13.27 0.66 -12.07
C ASP A 547 14.55 0.24 -12.79
N ALA A 548 14.69 0.64 -14.05
CA ALA A 548 15.89 0.45 -14.81
C ALA A 548 16.87 1.58 -14.52
N SER A 549 18.07 1.24 -14.11
CA SER A 549 19.17 2.20 -13.96
C SER A 549 20.23 1.94 -15.02
N LEU A 550 20.70 3.01 -15.69
CA LEU A 550 21.77 2.89 -16.67
C LEU A 550 23.08 2.46 -15.98
N ALA A 551 23.70 1.41 -16.52
CA ALA A 551 24.99 0.86 -16.07
C ALA A 551 26.08 1.17 -17.08
N CYS A 552 26.20 2.43 -17.49
CA CYS A 552 27.17 2.88 -18.49
C CYS A 552 27.72 4.28 -18.16
N SER A 553 28.78 4.70 -18.87
CA SER A 553 29.36 6.04 -18.74
C SER A 553 28.41 7.12 -19.26
N GLU A 554 28.54 8.38 -18.81
CA GLU A 554 27.76 9.53 -19.29
C GLU A 554 27.86 9.71 -20.81
N GLN A 555 29.02 9.45 -21.39
CA GLN A 555 29.21 9.52 -22.84
C GLN A 555 28.37 8.46 -23.57
N THR A 556 28.32 7.25 -23.04
CA THR A 556 27.49 6.18 -23.61
C THR A 556 26.00 6.50 -23.42
N ALA A 557 25.59 7.01 -22.24
CA ALA A 557 24.23 7.44 -21.98
C ALA A 557 23.76 8.51 -22.98
N SER A 558 24.60 9.51 -23.28
CA SER A 558 24.29 10.54 -24.30
C SER A 558 24.10 9.94 -25.71
N ARG A 559 24.88 8.92 -26.08
CA ARG A 559 24.70 8.21 -27.36
C ARG A 559 23.40 7.39 -27.37
N VAL A 560 23.05 6.76 -26.27
CA VAL A 560 21.75 6.06 -26.10
C VAL A 560 20.61 7.04 -26.31
N ASP A 561 20.64 8.21 -25.66
CA ASP A 561 19.60 9.23 -25.80
C ASP A 561 19.45 9.71 -27.26
N ALA A 562 20.57 9.96 -27.93
CA ALA A 562 20.54 10.34 -29.35
C ALA A 562 19.92 9.25 -30.22
N LYS A 563 20.22 7.97 -29.97
CA LYS A 563 19.69 6.84 -30.73
C LYS A 563 18.20 6.60 -30.43
N VAL A 564 17.74 6.81 -29.20
CA VAL A 564 16.31 6.79 -28.85
C VAL A 564 15.53 7.82 -29.68
N VAL A 565 16.04 9.05 -29.76
CA VAL A 565 15.41 10.12 -30.56
C VAL A 565 15.36 9.73 -32.03
N GLU A 566 16.45 9.19 -32.59
CA GLU A 566 16.52 8.72 -33.98
C GLU A 566 15.45 7.67 -34.28
N ILE A 567 15.38 6.60 -33.45
CA ILE A 567 14.43 5.49 -33.63
C ILE A 567 12.99 6.02 -33.58
N VAL A 568 12.64 6.82 -32.56
CA VAL A 568 11.27 7.35 -32.43
C VAL A 568 10.90 8.24 -33.64
N GLN A 569 11.83 9.07 -34.11
CA GLN A 569 11.61 9.92 -35.29
C GLN A 569 11.44 9.09 -36.58
N GLU A 570 12.22 8.03 -36.77
CA GLU A 570 12.08 7.15 -37.92
C GLU A 570 10.72 6.44 -37.91
N GLN A 571 10.31 5.89 -36.77
CA GLN A 571 9.03 5.21 -36.66
C GLN A 571 7.85 6.19 -36.79
N HIS A 572 7.97 7.43 -36.28
CA HIS A 572 6.97 8.46 -36.50
C HIS A 572 6.84 8.84 -37.99
N LYS A 573 7.95 8.98 -38.74
CA LYS A 573 7.93 9.22 -40.18
C LYS A 573 7.27 8.06 -40.93
N LYS A 574 7.54 6.79 -40.50
CA LYS A 574 6.88 5.60 -41.05
C LYS A 574 5.37 5.66 -40.83
N ALA A 575 4.92 5.94 -39.60
CA ALA A 575 3.51 6.08 -39.26
C ALA A 575 2.83 7.19 -40.09
N TYR A 576 3.44 8.35 -40.19
CA TYR A 576 2.94 9.48 -40.98
C TYR A 576 2.77 9.10 -42.46
N LYS A 577 3.76 8.43 -43.03
CA LYS A 577 3.69 7.96 -44.44
C LYS A 577 2.55 6.95 -44.63
N LEU A 578 2.42 5.96 -43.75
CA LEU A 578 1.35 4.96 -43.83
C LEU A 578 -0.03 5.63 -43.81
N LEU A 579 -0.23 6.64 -42.95
CA LEU A 579 -1.48 7.38 -42.84
C LEU A 579 -1.72 8.27 -44.05
N ALA A 580 -0.69 8.95 -44.57
CA ALA A 580 -0.79 9.80 -45.76
C ALA A 580 -1.18 8.98 -47.01
N ASP A 581 -0.55 7.81 -47.19
CA ASP A 581 -0.83 6.92 -48.31
C ASP A 581 -2.26 6.33 -48.23
N ASN A 582 -2.84 6.26 -47.01
CA ASN A 582 -4.17 5.70 -46.74
C ASN A 582 -5.17 6.74 -46.22
N ARG A 583 -4.95 8.03 -46.51
CA ARG A 583 -5.73 9.14 -45.97
C ARG A 583 -7.25 8.96 -46.11
N ARG A 584 -7.72 8.48 -47.28
CA ARG A 584 -9.16 8.25 -47.49
C ARG A 584 -9.75 7.27 -46.48
N LYS A 585 -9.02 6.20 -46.15
CA LYS A 585 -9.46 5.21 -45.13
C LYS A 585 -9.44 5.80 -43.74
N LEU A 586 -8.42 6.62 -43.44
CA LEU A 586 -8.35 7.36 -42.18
C LEU A 586 -9.59 8.24 -42.00
N ASP A 587 -9.96 9.02 -43.03
CA ASP A 587 -11.14 9.91 -42.96
C ASP A 587 -12.45 9.11 -42.83
N GLU A 588 -12.63 8.01 -43.61
CA GLU A 588 -13.82 7.16 -43.57
C GLU A 588 -14.03 6.49 -42.20
N ILE A 589 -12.97 5.94 -41.61
CA ILE A 589 -13.05 5.25 -40.33
C ILE A 589 -13.20 6.27 -39.18
N ALA A 590 -12.50 7.40 -39.23
CA ALA A 590 -12.59 8.45 -38.21
C ALA A 590 -14.00 9.06 -38.16
N GLN A 591 -14.63 9.30 -39.32
CA GLN A 591 -16.01 9.77 -39.37
C GLN A 591 -16.98 8.75 -38.80
N TYR A 592 -16.81 7.46 -39.12
CA TYR A 592 -17.64 6.38 -38.57
C TYR A 592 -17.48 6.24 -37.04
N LEU A 593 -16.24 6.35 -36.52
CA LEU A 593 -15.95 6.34 -35.10
C LEU A 593 -16.53 7.58 -34.39
N TYR A 594 -16.46 8.75 -35.02
CA TYR A 594 -17.03 9.99 -34.49
C TYR A 594 -18.54 9.86 -34.25
N GLU A 595 -19.27 9.18 -35.18
CA GLU A 595 -20.70 8.96 -35.07
C GLU A 595 -21.08 7.87 -34.07
N LYS A 596 -20.35 6.76 -34.06
CA LYS A 596 -20.64 5.60 -33.19
C LYS A 596 -20.01 5.63 -31.81
N GLU A 597 -18.97 6.44 -31.62
CA GLU A 597 -18.16 6.57 -30.40
C GLU A 597 -17.38 5.30 -30.00
N THR A 598 -17.80 4.12 -30.44
CA THR A 598 -17.12 2.85 -30.23
C THR A 598 -17.36 1.94 -31.40
N ILE A 599 -16.30 1.34 -31.95
CA ILE A 599 -16.35 0.38 -33.06
C ILE A 599 -15.58 -0.89 -32.68
N SER A 600 -16.09 -2.04 -33.16
CA SER A 600 -15.39 -3.32 -32.99
C SER A 600 -14.28 -3.47 -34.02
N GLY A 601 -13.33 -4.39 -33.77
CA GLY A 601 -12.30 -4.75 -34.73
C GLY A 601 -12.85 -5.29 -36.03
N GLU A 602 -13.98 -6.03 -36.00
CA GLU A 602 -14.66 -6.54 -37.18
C GLU A 602 -15.22 -5.38 -38.03
N GLU A 603 -15.86 -4.40 -37.41
CA GLU A 603 -16.38 -3.22 -38.12
C GLU A 603 -15.24 -2.41 -38.73
N PHE A 604 -14.15 -2.21 -37.98
CA PHE A 604 -12.94 -1.54 -38.42
C PHE A 604 -12.35 -2.24 -39.67
N MET A 605 -12.12 -3.55 -39.60
CA MET A 605 -11.57 -4.34 -40.72
C MET A 605 -12.50 -4.39 -41.93
N ARG A 606 -13.81 -4.41 -41.70
CA ARG A 606 -14.79 -4.34 -42.81
C ARG A 606 -14.65 -3.02 -43.59
N ILE A 607 -14.52 -1.88 -42.90
CA ILE A 607 -14.37 -0.57 -43.54
C ILE A 607 -12.99 -0.48 -44.20
N LEU A 608 -11.94 -0.96 -43.55
CA LEU A 608 -10.59 -0.95 -44.11
C LEU A 608 -10.51 -1.74 -45.44
N ASN A 609 -11.09 -2.94 -45.46
CA ASN A 609 -11.05 -3.83 -46.65
C ASN A 609 -12.12 -3.52 -47.71
N ALA A 610 -13.08 -2.63 -47.42
CA ALA A 610 -14.09 -2.26 -48.42
C ALA A 610 -13.43 -1.60 -49.64
N GLN A 611 -13.72 -2.16 -50.81
CA GLN A 611 -13.27 -1.54 -52.09
C GLN A 611 -13.92 -0.16 -52.27
N PRO A 612 -13.22 0.81 -52.87
CA PRO A 612 -13.80 2.11 -53.16
C PRO A 612 -15.03 1.91 -54.05
N GLN A 613 -16.21 2.25 -53.61
CA GLN A 613 -17.35 2.41 -54.53
C GLN A 613 -16.99 3.54 -55.49
N LEU A 614 -16.77 3.21 -56.73
CA LEU A 614 -16.70 4.21 -57.80
C LEU A 614 -18.01 5.00 -57.72
N PRO A 615 -17.96 6.37 -57.73
CA PRO A 615 -19.17 7.16 -57.80
C PRO A 615 -19.96 6.66 -59.03
N ALA A 616 -21.25 6.32 -58.82
CA ALA A 616 -22.13 5.91 -59.88
C ALA A 616 -22.06 6.97 -60.97
N ALA A 617 -21.66 6.54 -62.19
CA ALA A 617 -21.60 7.43 -63.32
C ALA A 617 -22.99 8.07 -63.49
N THR A 618 -23.04 9.39 -63.37
CA THR A 618 -24.23 10.18 -63.68
C THR A 618 -24.66 9.81 -65.11
N PRO A 619 -25.92 9.39 -65.31
CA PRO A 619 -26.37 9.08 -66.65
C PRO A 619 -26.17 10.32 -67.55
N ALA A 620 -25.42 10.18 -68.64
CA ALA A 620 -25.28 11.23 -69.61
C ALA A 620 -26.68 11.58 -70.15
N ASP A 621 -27.07 12.82 -69.95
CA ASP A 621 -28.29 13.42 -70.52
C ASP A 621 -28.22 13.31 -72.02
N SER A 622 -28.93 12.32 -72.54
CA SER A 622 -29.18 12.20 -73.97
C SER A 622 -30.29 13.19 -74.36
N THR A 623 -29.95 14.49 -74.43
CA THR A 623 -30.82 15.42 -75.10
C THR A 623 -30.59 15.33 -76.64
N ASN A 624 -31.56 14.72 -77.28
CA ASN A 624 -31.86 14.73 -78.67
C ASN A 624 -31.58 16.07 -79.34
N ASN A 625 -30.79 15.98 -80.40
CA ASN A 625 -30.88 16.89 -81.48
C ASN A 625 -31.91 16.36 -82.52
N SER A 626 -33.03 17.03 -82.67
CA SER A 626 -33.88 16.96 -83.87
C SER A 626 -34.30 18.35 -84.23
N LEU A 627 -33.82 18.75 -85.35
CA LEU A 627 -34.13 19.81 -86.30
C LEU A 627 -33.09 20.92 -86.41
#